data_4e393938544ecaac4f149044260e165c
#
_entry.id   4e393938544ecaac4f149044260e165c
#
_cell.length_a   1.000
_cell.length_b   1.000
_cell.length_c   1.000
_cell.angle_alpha   90.00
_cell.angle_beta   90.00
_cell.angle_gamma   90.00
#
_symmetry.space_group_name_H-M   'P 1'
#
loop_
_entity.id
_entity.type
_entity.pdbx_description
1 polymer ?
#
loop_
_entity_poly.entity_id
_entity_poly.type
_entity_poly.pdbx_seq_one_letter_code
_entity_poly.pdbx_strand_id
1 'polypeptide(L)'
;RTDLLEENGIATPTTWDEVLDALAQLKEIYPDSTPWAIRKGTANLLKTTSYMLGSGFGSVSASSGMYWDEDLGKYVYGPADTNFKEVLKFLNKAYTTGVLDQEYATTDSDSMTTKCSSGQSFFFVDNSGFGQNYTNELRKIAGNENATFQVLPIPENSLGERRAVSYDTRFGKLYAINANAKNKDQIIKFIDWMYSMEASDITNYGIEGETFQYNADGEAEYISDYVMQFKDASPSDYYACWTDIGAGKLDFSMYACNIKTQREIQMITGSWSDLTEDYWKIINDDDAYVQPHIAPSFTTEEADRVKELTTDLDTFFTQEYDKYITGKESIDNWDALIKKAEDMGVRELEQLWNDAEARAVAGTK
;
A
#
# COMPACT_ATOMS: atom_id res chain seq x y z
N ARG A 1 14.26 -10.13 1.28
CA ARG A 1 15.70 -10.25 1.56
C ARG A 1 16.34 -11.14 0.49
N THR A 2 16.67 -10.53 -0.66
CA THR A 2 17.32 -11.27 -1.78
C THR A 2 18.72 -11.73 -1.45
N ASP A 3 19.45 -10.99 -0.64
CA ASP A 3 20.75 -11.40 -0.12
C ASP A 3 20.69 -12.75 0.63
N LEU A 4 19.68 -12.98 1.44
CA LEU A 4 19.50 -14.26 2.15
C LEU A 4 19.09 -15.39 1.20
N LEU A 5 18.30 -15.10 0.15
CA LEU A 5 17.96 -16.10 -0.87
C LEU A 5 19.23 -16.54 -1.61
N GLU A 6 20.07 -15.60 -2.05
CA GLU A 6 21.33 -15.87 -2.75
C GLU A 6 22.32 -16.63 -1.87
N GLU A 7 22.52 -16.18 -0.62
CA GLU A 7 23.44 -16.82 0.34
C GLU A 7 23.09 -18.28 0.58
N ASN A 8 21.79 -18.62 0.62
CA ASN A 8 21.31 -19.97 0.92
C ASN A 8 20.95 -20.78 -0.33
N GLY A 9 21.19 -20.24 -1.54
CA GLY A 9 20.92 -20.93 -2.80
C GLY A 9 19.43 -21.14 -3.07
N ILE A 10 18.57 -20.29 -2.50
CA ILE A 10 17.11 -20.32 -2.70
C ILE A 10 16.78 -19.46 -3.93
N ALA A 11 16.05 -20.02 -4.89
CA ALA A 11 15.63 -19.28 -6.08
C ALA A 11 14.67 -18.15 -5.72
N THR A 12 14.75 -17.02 -6.45
CA THR A 12 13.76 -15.94 -6.32
C THR A 12 12.38 -16.47 -6.71
N PRO A 13 11.39 -16.39 -5.81
CA PRO A 13 10.06 -16.93 -6.05
C PRO A 13 9.30 -16.15 -7.14
N THR A 14 8.52 -16.84 -7.92
CA THR A 14 7.67 -16.30 -8.99
C THR A 14 6.17 -16.55 -8.75
N THR A 15 5.84 -17.44 -7.84
CA THR A 15 4.47 -17.71 -7.40
C THR A 15 4.34 -17.50 -5.89
N TRP A 16 3.11 -17.26 -5.42
CA TRP A 16 2.86 -17.10 -3.98
C TRP A 16 3.17 -18.36 -3.17
N ASP A 17 2.98 -19.54 -3.75
CA ASP A 17 3.39 -20.79 -3.08
C ASP A 17 4.91 -20.87 -2.93
N GLU A 18 5.67 -20.50 -3.97
CA GLU A 18 7.13 -20.40 -3.89
C GLU A 18 7.61 -19.36 -2.86
N VAL A 19 6.87 -18.25 -2.69
CA VAL A 19 7.15 -17.27 -1.61
C VAL A 19 7.06 -17.94 -0.24
N LEU A 20 5.98 -18.70 0.02
CA LEU A 20 5.85 -19.43 1.28
C LEU A 20 6.94 -20.47 1.48
N ASP A 21 7.28 -21.21 0.44
CA ASP A 21 8.28 -22.25 0.50
C ASP A 21 9.70 -21.67 0.72
N ALA A 22 10.02 -20.56 0.09
CA ALA A 22 11.27 -19.82 0.32
C ALA A 22 11.37 -19.29 1.76
N LEU A 23 10.29 -18.68 2.26
CA LEU A 23 10.25 -18.18 3.63
C LEU A 23 10.27 -19.30 4.67
N ALA A 24 9.67 -20.46 4.37
CA ALA A 24 9.76 -21.64 5.23
C ALA A 24 11.18 -22.19 5.31
N GLN A 25 11.90 -22.28 4.19
CA GLN A 25 13.31 -22.65 4.17
C GLN A 25 14.16 -21.67 4.98
N LEU A 26 13.94 -20.36 4.83
CA LEU A 26 14.63 -19.37 5.66
C LEU A 26 14.27 -19.50 7.14
N LYS A 27 13.03 -19.88 7.49
CA LYS A 27 12.63 -20.16 8.88
C LYS A 27 13.37 -21.37 9.47
N GLU A 28 13.62 -22.40 8.68
CA GLU A 28 14.41 -23.57 9.11
C GLU A 28 15.87 -23.19 9.37
N ILE A 29 16.45 -22.33 8.53
CA ILE A 29 17.84 -21.85 8.66
C ILE A 29 17.97 -20.87 9.84
N TYR A 30 16.98 -20.00 10.03
CA TYR A 30 16.92 -18.97 11.06
C TYR A 30 15.70 -19.19 11.99
N PRO A 31 15.74 -20.20 12.89
CA PRO A 31 14.56 -20.66 13.62
C PRO A 31 13.93 -19.62 14.56
N ASP A 32 14.72 -18.65 15.02
CA ASP A 32 14.23 -17.56 15.89
C ASP A 32 13.62 -16.39 15.10
N SER A 33 13.61 -16.48 13.76
CA SER A 33 13.07 -15.42 12.90
C SER A 33 11.53 -15.40 12.87
N THR A 34 11.00 -14.28 12.38
CA THR A 34 9.60 -14.09 11.99
C THR A 34 9.61 -13.74 10.50
N PRO A 35 9.67 -14.72 9.57
CA PRO A 35 9.98 -14.45 8.16
C PRO A 35 9.10 -13.40 7.51
N TRP A 36 7.81 -13.43 7.74
CA TRP A 36 6.85 -12.46 7.18
C TRP A 36 6.30 -11.55 8.27
N ALA A 37 6.80 -10.31 8.31
CA ALA A 37 6.28 -9.26 9.18
C ALA A 37 5.14 -8.49 8.52
N ILE A 38 4.17 -8.09 9.33
CA ILE A 38 3.08 -7.18 8.95
C ILE A 38 2.91 -6.09 10.00
N ARG A 39 2.07 -5.10 9.69
CA ARG A 39 1.65 -4.05 10.64
C ARG A 39 0.13 -3.88 10.63
N LYS A 40 -0.40 -3.25 11.68
CA LYS A 40 -1.80 -2.83 11.78
C LYS A 40 -2.83 -3.97 11.75
N GLY A 41 -2.41 -5.17 12.14
CA GLY A 41 -3.32 -6.28 12.42
C GLY A 41 -3.98 -6.93 11.19
N THR A 42 -4.94 -7.80 11.49
CA THR A 42 -5.65 -8.64 10.53
C THR A 42 -6.27 -7.87 9.37
N ALA A 43 -6.94 -6.76 9.65
CA ALA A 43 -7.59 -5.98 8.58
C ALA A 43 -6.58 -5.46 7.56
N ASN A 44 -5.39 -5.06 8.00
CA ASN A 44 -4.34 -4.60 7.08
C ASN A 44 -3.70 -5.77 6.31
N LEU A 45 -3.47 -6.91 6.96
CA LEU A 45 -3.01 -8.12 6.28
C LEU A 45 -3.94 -8.49 5.12
N LEU A 46 -5.24 -8.59 5.39
CA LEU A 46 -6.24 -8.93 4.39
C LEU A 46 -6.31 -7.85 3.29
N LYS A 47 -6.30 -6.58 3.66
CA LYS A 47 -6.34 -5.47 2.72
C LYS A 47 -5.15 -5.45 1.75
N THR A 48 -3.96 -5.77 2.22
CA THR A 48 -2.74 -5.68 1.41
C THR A 48 -2.48 -6.92 0.56
N THR A 49 -3.03 -8.08 0.93
CA THR A 49 -2.69 -9.35 0.28
C THR A 49 -3.81 -9.99 -0.51
N SER A 50 -5.08 -9.81 -0.12
CA SER A 50 -6.19 -10.59 -0.69
C SER A 50 -6.37 -10.41 -2.19
N TYR A 51 -6.19 -9.19 -2.71
CA TYR A 51 -6.32 -8.94 -4.15
C TYR A 51 -5.22 -9.66 -4.94
N MET A 52 -3.98 -9.59 -4.47
CA MET A 52 -2.86 -10.30 -5.08
C MET A 52 -3.02 -11.80 -5.01
N LEU A 53 -3.67 -12.32 -3.97
CA LEU A 53 -3.93 -13.74 -3.77
C LEU A 53 -5.19 -14.25 -4.51
N GLY A 54 -5.88 -13.42 -5.27
CA GLY A 54 -6.94 -13.85 -6.16
C GLY A 54 -8.37 -13.44 -5.78
N SER A 55 -8.55 -12.62 -4.73
CA SER A 55 -9.87 -12.08 -4.34
C SER A 55 -9.73 -10.62 -3.90
N GLY A 56 -10.59 -10.08 -3.04
CA GLY A 56 -10.49 -8.72 -2.56
C GLY A 56 -10.99 -8.56 -1.12
N PHE A 57 -10.30 -7.75 -0.32
CA PHE A 57 -10.71 -7.35 1.04
C PHE A 57 -10.56 -5.84 1.24
N GLY A 58 -10.79 -5.09 0.28
CA GLY A 58 -10.56 -3.67 0.27
C GLY A 58 -9.58 -3.33 -0.81
N SER A 59 -9.96 -2.46 -1.69
CA SER A 59 -9.07 -1.94 -2.70
C SER A 59 -8.22 -0.81 -2.13
N VAL A 60 -7.14 -0.53 -2.81
CA VAL A 60 -6.27 0.60 -2.53
C VAL A 60 -7.04 1.94 -2.54
N SER A 61 -8.20 2.00 -3.18
CA SER A 61 -8.97 3.21 -3.40
C SER A 61 -10.16 3.44 -2.48
N ALA A 62 -10.29 2.73 -1.35
CA ALA A 62 -11.28 3.10 -0.33
C ALA A 62 -12.50 2.21 -0.14
N SER A 63 -12.52 1.05 -0.62
CA SER A 63 -13.75 0.31 -0.39
C SER A 63 -13.50 -0.95 0.41
N SER A 64 -13.97 -1.03 1.48
CA SER A 64 -14.87 -1.96 2.13
C SER A 64 -15.03 -3.36 1.50
N GLY A 65 -13.95 -3.96 0.98
CA GLY A 65 -14.02 -5.31 0.42
C GLY A 65 -14.57 -5.43 -1.00
N MET A 66 -15.16 -4.39 -1.56
CA MET A 66 -15.63 -4.40 -2.95
C MET A 66 -14.45 -4.27 -3.92
N TYR A 67 -14.43 -5.08 -4.97
CA TYR A 67 -13.51 -4.93 -6.09
C TYR A 67 -14.25 -5.15 -7.41
N TRP A 68 -13.71 -4.59 -8.49
CA TRP A 68 -14.21 -4.84 -9.83
C TRP A 68 -13.64 -6.14 -10.35
N ASP A 69 -14.51 -7.05 -10.74
CA ASP A 69 -14.15 -8.29 -11.40
C ASP A 69 -14.26 -8.10 -12.91
N GLU A 70 -13.14 -8.12 -13.62
CA GLU A 70 -13.08 -7.88 -15.07
C GLU A 70 -13.78 -8.98 -15.86
N ASP A 71 -13.71 -10.22 -15.40
CA ASP A 71 -14.32 -11.36 -16.10
C ASP A 71 -15.84 -11.33 -15.97
N LEU A 72 -16.35 -10.94 -14.82
CA LEU A 72 -17.77 -10.80 -14.56
C LEU A 72 -18.33 -9.44 -15.00
N GLY A 73 -17.48 -8.45 -15.24
CA GLY A 73 -17.87 -7.08 -15.57
C GLY A 73 -18.77 -6.43 -14.51
N LYS A 74 -18.47 -6.67 -13.23
CA LYS A 74 -19.26 -6.16 -12.10
C LYS A 74 -18.45 -6.05 -10.82
N TYR A 75 -18.96 -5.28 -9.87
CA TYR A 75 -18.44 -5.27 -8.51
C TYR A 75 -18.84 -6.52 -7.73
N VAL A 76 -17.87 -7.11 -7.04
CA VAL A 76 -17.99 -8.28 -6.16
C VAL A 76 -17.48 -7.91 -4.77
N TYR A 77 -18.16 -8.41 -3.74
CA TYR A 77 -17.66 -8.28 -2.38
C TYR A 77 -16.67 -9.42 -2.08
N GLY A 78 -15.38 -9.09 -2.17
CA GLY A 78 -14.28 -10.06 -2.07
C GLY A 78 -14.33 -10.97 -0.86
N PRO A 79 -14.61 -10.49 0.36
CA PRO A 79 -14.71 -11.36 1.53
C PRO A 79 -15.80 -12.44 1.44
N ALA A 80 -16.82 -12.27 0.61
CA ALA A 80 -17.85 -13.28 0.38
C ALA A 80 -17.67 -14.04 -0.95
N ASP A 81 -16.61 -13.75 -1.67
CA ASP A 81 -16.26 -14.45 -2.91
C ASP A 81 -15.67 -15.83 -2.64
N THR A 82 -16.02 -16.79 -3.48
CA THR A 82 -15.51 -18.17 -3.37
C THR A 82 -13.99 -18.25 -3.44
N ASN A 83 -13.33 -17.39 -4.22
CA ASN A 83 -11.89 -17.33 -4.34
C ASN A 83 -11.20 -16.96 -3.01
N PHE A 84 -11.91 -16.32 -2.09
CA PHE A 84 -11.38 -16.00 -0.78
C PHE A 84 -11.02 -17.23 0.06
N LYS A 85 -11.58 -18.40 -0.27
CA LYS A 85 -11.17 -19.67 0.34
C LYS A 85 -9.69 -19.95 0.13
N GLU A 86 -9.17 -19.66 -1.08
CA GLU A 86 -7.74 -19.88 -1.38
C GLU A 86 -6.87 -18.88 -0.64
N VAL A 87 -7.32 -17.63 -0.50
CA VAL A 87 -6.66 -16.62 0.35
C VAL A 87 -6.52 -17.13 1.78
N LEU A 88 -7.61 -17.66 2.36
CA LEU A 88 -7.59 -18.16 3.74
C LEU A 88 -6.73 -19.42 3.90
N LYS A 89 -6.73 -20.33 2.93
CA LYS A 89 -5.85 -21.51 2.94
C LYS A 89 -4.39 -21.10 2.90
N PHE A 90 -4.05 -20.13 2.04
CA PHE A 90 -2.70 -19.60 1.94
C PHE A 90 -2.25 -18.95 3.25
N LEU A 91 -3.06 -18.07 3.83
CA LEU A 91 -2.74 -17.40 5.09
C LEU A 91 -2.70 -18.39 6.29
N ASN A 92 -3.56 -19.40 6.29
CA ASN A 92 -3.50 -20.47 7.28
C ASN A 92 -2.20 -21.27 7.18
N LYS A 93 -1.77 -21.64 5.96
CA LYS A 93 -0.47 -22.29 5.73
C LYS A 93 0.66 -21.41 6.24
N ALA A 94 0.65 -20.10 5.88
CA ALA A 94 1.67 -19.15 6.34
C ALA A 94 1.73 -19.04 7.87
N TYR A 95 0.59 -19.02 8.54
CA TYR A 95 0.50 -18.95 10.00
C TYR A 95 0.94 -20.25 10.68
N THR A 96 0.39 -21.38 10.25
CA THR A 96 0.64 -22.70 10.90
C THR A 96 2.07 -23.20 10.69
N THR A 97 2.75 -22.78 9.64
CA THR A 97 4.17 -23.07 9.40
C THR A 97 5.12 -22.09 10.13
N GLY A 98 4.59 -21.08 10.82
CA GLY A 98 5.38 -20.07 11.51
C GLY A 98 6.06 -19.06 10.58
N VAL A 99 5.69 -19.03 9.31
CA VAL A 99 6.17 -18.03 8.33
C VAL A 99 5.56 -16.66 8.60
N LEU A 100 4.24 -16.61 8.76
CA LEU A 100 3.53 -15.38 9.14
C LEU A 100 3.76 -15.09 10.62
N ASP A 101 3.96 -13.83 10.95
CA ASP A 101 4.08 -13.35 12.32
C ASP A 101 2.95 -13.90 13.21
N GLN A 102 3.30 -14.60 14.26
CA GLN A 102 2.32 -15.24 15.15
C GLN A 102 1.49 -14.21 15.95
N GLU A 103 1.99 -12.99 16.05
CA GLU A 103 1.30 -11.86 16.69
C GLU A 103 0.62 -10.94 15.68
N TYR A 104 0.50 -11.36 14.41
CA TYR A 104 0.04 -10.54 13.28
C TYR A 104 -1.22 -9.72 13.59
N ALA A 105 -2.16 -10.27 14.37
CA ALA A 105 -3.44 -9.62 14.67
C ALA A 105 -3.29 -8.33 15.53
N THR A 106 -2.17 -8.20 16.26
CA THR A 106 -1.94 -7.11 17.21
C THR A 106 -0.71 -6.25 16.89
N THR A 107 0.05 -6.60 15.86
CA THR A 107 1.27 -5.87 15.47
C THR A 107 0.92 -4.44 15.02
N ASP A 108 1.77 -3.50 15.45
CA ASP A 108 1.76 -2.12 14.99
C ASP A 108 2.90 -1.83 13.99
N SER A 109 3.02 -0.57 13.59
CA SER A 109 4.06 -0.15 12.66
C SER A 109 5.47 -0.21 13.25
N ASP A 110 5.62 0.06 14.54
CA ASP A 110 6.91 0.06 15.22
C ASP A 110 7.43 -1.36 15.39
N SER A 111 6.55 -2.32 15.68
CA SER A 111 6.87 -3.75 15.75
C SER A 111 7.38 -4.29 14.41
N MET A 112 6.68 -4.00 13.31
CA MET A 112 7.13 -4.39 11.98
C MET A 112 8.49 -3.76 11.64
N THR A 113 8.65 -2.45 11.91
CA THR A 113 9.90 -1.73 11.68
C THR A 113 11.05 -2.37 12.45
N THR A 114 10.84 -2.67 13.72
CA THR A 114 11.85 -3.34 14.58
C THR A 114 12.25 -4.70 14.02
N LYS A 115 11.29 -5.55 13.67
CA LYS A 115 11.54 -6.90 13.13
C LYS A 115 12.31 -6.84 11.81
N CYS A 116 11.94 -5.96 10.91
CA CYS A 116 12.61 -5.81 9.61
C CYS A 116 14.01 -5.19 9.74
N SER A 117 14.17 -4.10 10.51
CA SER A 117 15.44 -3.39 10.69
C SER A 117 16.47 -4.15 11.52
N SER A 118 16.04 -5.10 12.37
CA SER A 118 16.94 -5.97 13.14
C SER A 118 17.36 -7.24 12.40
N GLY A 119 16.76 -7.54 11.25
CA GLY A 119 17.00 -8.79 10.50
C GLY A 119 16.21 -9.98 11.03
N GLN A 120 15.23 -9.76 11.91
CA GLN A 120 14.34 -10.82 12.38
C GLN A 120 13.32 -11.23 11.32
N SER A 121 12.98 -10.30 10.40
CA SER A 121 12.01 -10.55 9.32
C SER A 121 12.63 -10.35 7.94
N PHE A 122 12.15 -11.12 6.97
CA PHE A 122 12.75 -11.25 5.64
C PHE A 122 11.82 -10.83 4.51
N PHE A 123 10.53 -10.69 4.79
CA PHE A 123 9.50 -10.39 3.81
C PHE A 123 8.38 -9.52 4.42
N PHE A 124 7.83 -8.64 3.62
CA PHE A 124 6.63 -7.88 3.96
C PHE A 124 5.89 -7.45 2.68
N VAL A 125 4.60 -7.16 2.80
CA VAL A 125 3.77 -6.59 1.74
C VAL A 125 3.28 -5.22 2.20
N ASP A 126 3.90 -4.17 1.69
CA ASP A 126 3.59 -2.78 2.05
C ASP A 126 4.28 -1.81 1.06
N ASN A 127 4.43 -0.55 1.43
CA ASN A 127 5.10 0.49 0.65
C ASN A 127 6.58 0.15 0.40
N SER A 128 7.02 0.23 -0.85
CA SER A 128 8.40 -0.06 -1.27
C SER A 128 9.46 0.81 -0.55
N GLY A 129 9.12 2.04 -0.16
CA GLY A 129 10.03 2.91 0.58
C GLY A 129 10.48 2.32 1.94
N PHE A 130 9.71 1.43 2.54
CA PHE A 130 10.16 0.73 3.75
C PHE A 130 11.34 -0.20 3.50
N GLY A 131 11.40 -0.85 2.32
CA GLY A 131 12.53 -1.71 1.96
C GLY A 131 13.86 -0.97 1.97
N GLN A 132 13.89 0.26 1.44
CA GLN A 132 15.07 1.13 1.49
C GLN A 132 15.47 1.45 2.94
N ASN A 133 14.50 1.84 3.76
CA ASN A 133 14.76 2.19 5.15
C ASN A 133 15.32 1.00 5.95
N TYR A 134 14.69 -0.15 5.82
CA TYR A 134 15.13 -1.37 6.53
C TYR A 134 16.51 -1.84 6.04
N THR A 135 16.78 -1.74 4.75
CA THR A 135 18.11 -2.03 4.19
C THR A 135 19.17 -1.12 4.80
N ASN A 136 18.92 0.19 4.89
CA ASN A 136 19.86 1.14 5.46
C ASN A 136 20.14 0.83 6.95
N GLU A 137 19.14 0.48 7.72
CA GLU A 137 19.32 0.11 9.13
C GLU A 137 20.04 -1.22 9.30
N LEU A 138 19.72 -2.23 8.50
CA LEU A 138 20.40 -3.52 8.52
C LEU A 138 21.90 -3.40 8.23
N ARG A 139 22.29 -2.57 7.27
CA ARG A 139 23.70 -2.36 6.89
C ARG A 139 24.53 -1.68 7.96
N LYS A 140 23.92 -1.07 8.98
CA LYS A 140 24.61 -0.54 10.15
C LYS A 140 25.02 -1.63 11.16
N ILE A 141 24.43 -2.82 11.04
CA ILE A 141 24.73 -3.96 11.90
C ILE A 141 25.95 -4.69 11.35
N ALA A 142 26.98 -4.90 12.19
CA ALA A 142 28.19 -5.60 11.77
C ALA A 142 27.89 -7.00 11.22
N GLY A 143 28.43 -7.31 10.06
CA GLY A 143 28.18 -8.56 9.34
C GLY A 143 27.00 -8.53 8.38
N ASN A 144 26.25 -7.42 8.32
CA ASN A 144 25.11 -7.24 7.43
C ASN A 144 25.35 -6.18 6.33
N GLU A 145 26.61 -5.90 5.99
CA GLU A 145 26.97 -4.82 5.06
C GLU A 145 26.36 -5.01 3.66
N ASN A 146 26.05 -6.26 3.29
CA ASN A 146 25.38 -6.61 2.02
C ASN A 146 23.89 -6.83 2.13
N ALA A 147 23.30 -6.63 3.31
CA ALA A 147 21.86 -6.81 3.50
C ALA A 147 21.06 -5.96 2.53
N THR A 148 20.01 -6.54 1.94
CA THR A 148 19.14 -5.82 1.03
C THR A 148 17.71 -6.37 1.03
N PHE A 149 16.75 -5.47 1.16
CA PHE A 149 15.38 -5.75 0.76
C PHE A 149 15.20 -5.31 -0.69
N GLN A 150 14.81 -6.22 -1.54
CA GLN A 150 14.50 -5.92 -2.95
C GLN A 150 13.01 -6.07 -3.21
N VAL A 151 12.49 -5.29 -4.14
CA VAL A 151 11.11 -5.46 -4.61
C VAL A 151 11.03 -6.79 -5.37
N LEU A 152 10.07 -7.61 -4.96
CA LEU A 152 9.73 -8.84 -5.69
C LEU A 152 8.69 -8.47 -6.75
N PRO A 153 8.89 -8.82 -8.04
CA PRO A 153 7.81 -8.75 -9.03
C PRO A 153 6.59 -9.52 -8.52
N ILE A 154 5.40 -9.02 -8.78
CA ILE A 154 4.17 -9.60 -8.21
C ILE A 154 4.06 -11.09 -8.55
N PRO A 155 4.05 -11.99 -7.55
CA PRO A 155 4.00 -13.42 -7.80
C PRO A 155 2.64 -13.85 -8.37
N GLU A 156 2.63 -14.93 -9.17
CA GLU A 156 1.42 -15.56 -9.65
C GLU A 156 0.64 -16.22 -8.51
N ASN A 157 -0.67 -16.02 -8.48
CA ASN A 157 -1.56 -16.59 -7.49
C ASN A 157 -2.13 -17.98 -7.91
N SER A 158 -2.93 -18.59 -7.05
CA SER A 158 -3.51 -19.92 -7.30
C SER A 158 -4.48 -19.98 -8.49
N LEU A 159 -4.89 -18.85 -9.04
CA LEU A 159 -5.72 -18.75 -10.25
C LEU A 159 -4.89 -18.63 -11.53
N GLY A 160 -3.55 -18.62 -11.43
CA GLY A 160 -2.67 -18.38 -12.57
C GLY A 160 -2.58 -16.91 -12.97
N GLU A 161 -2.86 -15.99 -12.04
CA GLU A 161 -2.89 -14.56 -12.30
C GLU A 161 -1.83 -13.83 -11.48
N ARG A 162 -1.28 -12.78 -12.07
CA ARG A 162 -0.45 -11.79 -11.39
C ARG A 162 -1.24 -10.51 -11.32
N ARG A 163 -1.59 -10.05 -10.12
CA ARG A 163 -2.37 -8.83 -9.98
C ARG A 163 -2.02 -8.00 -8.74
N ALA A 164 -1.85 -6.72 -9.00
CA ALA A 164 -1.75 -5.68 -7.98
C ALA A 164 -2.45 -4.43 -8.50
N VAL A 165 -3.07 -3.69 -7.60
CA VAL A 165 -3.73 -2.43 -7.95
C VAL A 165 -2.75 -1.30 -7.75
N SER A 166 -2.50 -0.50 -8.81
CA SER A 166 -1.72 0.73 -8.70
C SER A 166 -2.55 1.85 -8.06
N TYR A 167 -1.89 2.87 -7.54
CA TYR A 167 -2.60 4.08 -7.12
C TYR A 167 -3.22 4.78 -8.34
N ASP A 168 -4.51 5.13 -8.24
CA ASP A 168 -5.12 6.00 -9.23
C ASP A 168 -4.66 7.44 -9.00
N THR A 169 -3.77 7.90 -9.87
CA THR A 169 -3.24 9.28 -9.82
C THR A 169 -4.23 10.32 -10.36
N ARG A 170 -5.31 9.91 -11.02
CA ARG A 170 -6.30 10.81 -11.62
C ARG A 170 -7.22 11.45 -10.59
N PHE A 171 -7.54 10.71 -9.52
CA PHE A 171 -8.48 11.12 -8.49
C PHE A 171 -7.93 10.89 -7.06
N GLY A 172 -6.63 10.99 -6.91
CA GLY A 172 -5.96 10.66 -5.65
C GLY A 172 -6.44 11.47 -4.46
N LYS A 173 -6.69 12.78 -4.68
CA LYS A 173 -7.17 13.68 -3.62
C LYS A 173 -8.00 14.80 -4.20
N LEU A 174 -9.06 15.16 -3.50
CA LEU A 174 -10.01 16.18 -3.93
C LEU A 174 -10.09 17.31 -2.89
N TYR A 175 -10.15 18.55 -3.36
CA TYR A 175 -10.46 19.70 -2.52
C TYR A 175 -11.95 19.99 -2.53
N ALA A 176 -12.52 20.23 -1.35
CA ALA A 176 -13.89 20.68 -1.21
C ALA A 176 -13.92 22.09 -0.61
N ILE A 177 -14.66 22.99 -1.22
CA ILE A 177 -14.89 24.36 -0.70
C ILE A 177 -16.22 24.36 0.04
N ASN A 178 -16.19 24.79 1.32
CA ASN A 178 -17.42 24.93 2.09
C ASN A 178 -18.40 25.85 1.36
N ALA A 179 -19.62 25.34 1.11
CA ALA A 179 -20.66 26.09 0.40
C ALA A 179 -21.02 27.45 1.04
N ASN A 180 -20.78 27.60 2.35
CA ASN A 180 -21.03 28.83 3.09
C ASN A 180 -19.80 29.75 3.25
N ALA A 181 -18.65 29.40 2.64
CA ALA A 181 -17.47 30.25 2.68
C ALA A 181 -17.76 31.61 2.04
N LYS A 182 -17.38 32.71 2.72
CA LYS A 182 -17.63 34.07 2.25
C LYS A 182 -16.67 34.53 1.16
N ASN A 183 -15.49 33.91 1.09
CA ASN A 183 -14.37 34.28 0.22
C ASN A 183 -14.04 33.19 -0.82
N LYS A 184 -15.06 32.55 -1.39
CA LYS A 184 -14.93 31.45 -2.36
C LYS A 184 -14.00 31.78 -3.52
N ASP A 185 -14.11 32.95 -4.10
CA ASP A 185 -13.27 33.38 -5.23
C ASP A 185 -11.79 33.43 -4.85
N GLN A 186 -11.46 33.82 -3.61
CA GLN A 186 -10.08 33.80 -3.13
C GLN A 186 -9.59 32.41 -2.89
N ILE A 187 -10.44 31.53 -2.35
CA ILE A 187 -10.12 30.11 -2.13
C ILE A 187 -9.86 29.42 -3.48
N ILE A 188 -10.71 29.68 -4.49
CA ILE A 188 -10.53 29.13 -5.84
C ILE A 188 -9.19 29.59 -6.43
N LYS A 189 -8.86 30.90 -6.34
CA LYS A 189 -7.57 31.39 -6.78
C LYS A 189 -6.38 30.78 -6.07
N PHE A 190 -6.50 30.53 -4.77
CA PHE A 190 -5.46 29.85 -4.01
C PHE A 190 -5.29 28.41 -4.45
N ILE A 191 -6.38 27.66 -4.65
CA ILE A 191 -6.33 26.30 -5.17
C ILE A 191 -5.72 26.30 -6.59
N ASP A 192 -6.13 27.22 -7.45
CA ASP A 192 -5.57 27.36 -8.81
C ASP A 192 -4.06 27.65 -8.78
N TRP A 193 -3.63 28.57 -7.90
CA TRP A 193 -2.20 28.83 -7.68
C TRP A 193 -1.44 27.59 -7.20
N MET A 194 -2.04 26.73 -6.35
CA MET A 194 -1.42 25.48 -5.92
C MET A 194 -1.08 24.52 -7.08
N TYR A 195 -1.69 24.72 -8.27
CA TYR A 195 -1.36 24.00 -9.51
C TYR A 195 -0.27 24.68 -10.35
N SER A 196 0.42 25.70 -9.84
CA SER A 196 1.53 26.38 -10.51
C SER A 196 2.90 25.77 -10.16
N MET A 197 3.89 26.01 -11.04
CA MET A 197 5.29 25.63 -10.74
C MET A 197 5.81 26.36 -9.51
N GLU A 198 5.47 27.64 -9.35
CA GLU A 198 5.83 28.45 -8.19
C GLU A 198 5.36 27.79 -6.88
N ALA A 199 4.10 27.37 -6.81
CA ALA A 199 3.57 26.66 -5.63
C ALA A 199 4.27 25.32 -5.40
N SER A 200 4.55 24.58 -6.48
CA SER A 200 5.29 23.33 -6.41
C SER A 200 6.70 23.56 -5.84
N ASP A 201 7.41 24.55 -6.30
CA ASP A 201 8.76 24.83 -5.83
C ASP A 201 8.77 25.32 -4.37
N ILE A 202 7.89 26.26 -4.01
CA ILE A 202 7.77 26.71 -2.62
C ILE A 202 7.41 25.57 -1.67
N THR A 203 6.46 24.73 -2.04
CA THR A 203 6.01 23.62 -1.17
C THR A 203 7.03 22.50 -1.05
N ASN A 204 7.88 22.28 -2.06
CA ASN A 204 8.89 21.23 -2.06
C ASN A 204 10.26 21.72 -1.58
N TYR A 205 10.64 22.97 -1.85
CA TYR A 205 12.00 23.45 -1.59
C TYR A 205 12.07 24.60 -0.57
N GLY A 206 10.96 25.26 -0.26
CA GLY A 206 10.89 26.35 0.70
C GLY A 206 11.00 27.73 0.08
N ILE A 207 11.93 28.57 0.51
CA ILE A 207 12.04 29.97 0.13
C ILE A 207 13.23 30.15 -0.79
N GLU A 208 13.00 30.70 -2.00
CA GLU A 208 14.06 31.04 -2.95
C GLU A 208 15.09 32.01 -2.34
N GLY A 209 16.37 31.71 -2.52
CA GLY A 209 17.49 32.47 -1.97
C GLY A 209 17.81 32.15 -0.51
N GLU A 210 16.96 31.39 0.21
CA GLU A 210 17.20 30.95 1.59
C GLU A 210 17.40 29.44 1.67
N THR A 211 16.52 28.66 1.08
CA THR A 211 16.55 27.18 1.14
C THR A 211 16.83 26.55 -0.21
N PHE A 212 16.47 27.20 -1.28
CA PHE A 212 16.74 26.76 -2.65
C PHE A 212 17.07 27.92 -3.60
N GLN A 213 17.58 27.60 -4.77
CA GLN A 213 17.77 28.47 -5.90
C GLN A 213 17.47 27.74 -7.21
N TYR A 214 17.35 28.49 -8.31
CA TYR A 214 17.31 27.88 -9.64
C TYR A 214 18.73 27.79 -10.21
N ASN A 215 19.08 26.63 -10.75
CA ASN A 215 20.32 26.41 -11.47
C ASN A 215 20.27 27.03 -12.88
N ALA A 216 21.34 26.88 -13.67
CA ALA A 216 21.44 27.45 -15.01
C ALA A 216 20.39 26.88 -16.00
N ASP A 217 19.86 25.70 -15.72
CA ASP A 217 18.85 25.03 -16.52
C ASP A 217 17.42 25.37 -16.07
N GLY A 218 17.29 26.21 -15.04
CA GLY A 218 16.01 26.63 -14.48
C GLY A 218 15.37 25.58 -13.53
N GLU A 219 16.14 24.64 -13.04
CA GLU A 219 15.70 23.63 -12.08
C GLU A 219 15.99 24.08 -10.65
N ALA A 220 15.05 23.81 -9.72
CA ALA A 220 15.24 24.14 -8.32
C ALA A 220 16.23 23.17 -7.66
N GLU A 221 17.19 23.73 -6.94
CA GLU A 221 18.20 22.97 -6.16
C GLU A 221 18.32 23.54 -4.75
N TYR A 222 18.56 22.70 -3.74
CA TYR A 222 18.77 23.16 -2.37
C TYR A 222 20.11 23.84 -2.21
N ILE A 223 20.11 24.97 -1.45
CA ILE A 223 21.32 25.70 -1.05
C ILE A 223 21.48 25.76 0.47
N SER A 224 20.50 25.33 1.25
CA SER A 224 20.57 25.37 2.70
C SER A 224 21.55 24.35 3.23
N ASP A 225 22.58 24.78 3.94
CA ASP A 225 23.52 23.90 4.64
C ASP A 225 22.81 22.96 5.61
N TYR A 226 21.73 23.45 6.23
CA TYR A 226 20.91 22.64 7.13
C TYR A 226 20.23 21.48 6.40
N VAL A 227 19.66 21.72 5.22
CA VAL A 227 19.05 20.66 4.40
C VAL A 227 20.12 19.69 3.89
N MET A 228 21.23 20.23 3.39
CA MET A 228 22.27 19.42 2.76
C MET A 228 22.98 18.46 3.73
N GLN A 229 23.00 18.75 5.02
CA GLN A 229 23.55 17.82 6.02
C GLN A 229 22.74 16.52 6.16
N PHE A 230 21.48 16.52 5.73
CA PHE A 230 20.57 15.37 5.82
C PHE A 230 20.45 14.57 4.51
N LYS A 231 21.17 14.94 3.44
CA LYS A 231 21.02 14.28 2.14
C LYS A 231 21.31 12.78 2.15
N ASP A 232 22.17 12.33 3.06
CA ASP A 232 22.54 10.92 3.23
C ASP A 232 21.82 10.27 4.44
N ALA A 233 20.88 11.00 5.06
CA ALA A 233 20.13 10.52 6.19
C ALA A 233 19.01 9.54 5.75
N SER A 234 18.41 8.85 6.71
CA SER A 234 17.22 8.06 6.42
C SER A 234 16.09 8.98 5.88
N PRO A 235 15.21 8.49 5.01
CA PRO A 235 14.08 9.29 4.53
C PRO A 235 13.27 9.96 5.64
N SER A 236 13.11 9.31 6.79
CA SER A 236 12.42 9.88 7.95
C SER A 236 13.09 11.13 8.49
N ASP A 237 14.41 11.10 8.65
CA ASP A 237 15.17 12.24 9.17
C ASP A 237 15.20 13.37 8.13
N TYR A 238 15.30 13.02 6.87
CA TYR A 238 15.26 13.95 5.77
C TYR A 238 13.92 14.70 5.70
N TYR A 239 12.79 14.00 5.84
CA TYR A 239 11.46 14.62 5.91
C TYR A 239 11.26 15.48 7.15
N ALA A 240 11.82 15.10 8.29
CA ALA A 240 11.82 15.94 9.49
C ALA A 240 12.55 17.28 9.25
N CYS A 241 13.70 17.22 8.59
CA CYS A 241 14.46 18.40 8.19
C CYS A 241 13.62 19.36 7.31
N TRP A 242 12.90 18.86 6.31
CA TRP A 242 12.03 19.69 5.48
C TRP A 242 10.94 20.40 6.29
N THR A 243 10.35 19.70 7.25
CA THR A 243 9.33 20.30 8.12
C THR A 243 9.89 21.42 8.95
N ASP A 244 11.13 21.28 9.43
CA ASP A 244 11.78 22.26 10.28
C ASP A 244 12.08 23.58 9.55
N ILE A 245 12.39 23.51 8.25
CA ILE A 245 12.62 24.70 7.43
C ILE A 245 11.33 25.29 6.82
N GLY A 246 10.17 24.72 7.16
CA GLY A 246 8.88 25.17 6.62
C GLY A 246 8.61 24.75 5.18
N ALA A 247 9.51 24.01 4.55
CA ALA A 247 9.22 23.29 3.31
C ALA A 247 8.18 22.23 3.61
N GLY A 248 7.17 22.14 2.75
CA GLY A 248 5.94 21.44 3.09
C GLY A 248 6.13 20.03 3.62
N LYS A 249 5.30 19.69 4.58
CA LYS A 249 5.10 18.28 4.88
C LYS A 249 4.84 17.55 3.58
N LEU A 250 5.46 16.41 3.42
CA LEU A 250 5.19 15.46 2.33
C LEU A 250 3.70 15.38 2.01
N ASP A 251 2.86 15.39 3.04
CA ASP A 251 1.40 15.42 2.93
C ASP A 251 0.88 16.63 2.16
N PHE A 252 1.42 17.82 2.37
CA PHE A 252 0.91 19.02 1.71
C PHE A 252 1.38 19.09 0.25
N SER A 253 2.64 18.81 -0.02
CA SER A 253 3.18 18.76 -1.37
C SER A 253 2.54 17.65 -2.22
N MET A 254 2.22 16.50 -1.62
CA MET A 254 1.48 15.43 -2.29
C MET A 254 0.03 15.80 -2.62
N TYR A 255 -0.55 16.77 -1.92
CA TYR A 255 -1.95 17.17 -2.14
C TYR A 255 -2.09 18.32 -3.12
N ALA A 256 -1.11 19.19 -3.17
CA ALA A 256 -1.30 20.43 -3.88
C ALA A 256 -1.02 20.31 -5.37
N CYS A 257 0.11 19.86 -5.78
CA CYS A 257 0.45 19.86 -7.21
C CYS A 257 1.69 19.03 -7.42
N ASN A 258 1.53 17.78 -7.70
CA ASN A 258 2.66 16.95 -8.11
C ASN A 258 3.06 17.26 -9.55
N ILE A 259 3.59 18.45 -9.79
CA ILE A 259 4.31 18.75 -11.02
C ILE A 259 5.66 18.05 -10.99
N LYS A 260 6.28 17.97 -9.80
CA LYS A 260 7.49 17.15 -9.56
C LYS A 260 7.11 15.90 -8.78
N THR A 261 7.52 14.74 -9.29
CA THR A 261 7.33 13.48 -8.60
C THR A 261 8.25 13.39 -7.39
N GLN A 262 7.89 12.59 -6.40
CA GLN A 262 8.76 12.31 -5.26
C GLN A 262 10.14 11.78 -5.70
N ARG A 263 10.20 11.02 -6.81
CA ARG A 263 11.44 10.55 -7.42
C ARG A 263 12.34 11.72 -7.82
N GLU A 264 11.81 12.69 -8.55
CA GLU A 264 12.58 13.86 -8.98
C GLU A 264 13.12 14.66 -7.80
N ILE A 265 12.30 14.84 -6.75
CA ILE A 265 12.72 15.51 -5.52
C ILE A 265 13.83 14.73 -4.82
N GLN A 266 13.70 13.42 -4.68
CA GLN A 266 14.73 12.58 -4.06
C GLN A 266 16.02 12.54 -4.86
N MET A 267 15.97 12.56 -6.19
CA MET A 267 17.15 12.66 -7.04
C MET A 267 17.89 13.98 -6.83
N ILE A 268 17.18 15.11 -6.81
CA ILE A 268 17.73 16.45 -6.62
C ILE A 268 18.40 16.57 -5.25
N THR A 269 17.79 16.00 -4.24
CA THR A 269 18.28 16.08 -2.86
C THR A 269 19.35 15.04 -2.51
N GLY A 270 19.71 14.18 -3.49
CA GLY A 270 20.71 13.12 -3.29
C GLY A 270 20.25 12.00 -2.37
N SER A 271 18.97 11.95 -2.00
CA SER A 271 18.41 10.83 -1.22
C SER A 271 18.03 9.63 -2.09
N TRP A 272 18.15 9.74 -3.39
CA TRP A 272 17.96 8.67 -4.35
C TRP A 272 19.19 7.76 -4.39
N SER A 273 19.00 6.47 -4.18
CA SER A 273 20.07 5.47 -4.19
C SER A 273 19.87 4.48 -5.34
N ASP A 274 20.93 3.71 -5.64
CA ASP A 274 20.87 2.63 -6.63
C ASP A 274 19.78 1.62 -6.27
N LEU A 275 19.59 1.33 -4.98
CA LEU A 275 18.51 0.44 -4.50
C LEU A 275 17.12 1.00 -4.80
N THR A 276 16.93 2.31 -4.64
CA THR A 276 15.67 2.98 -4.99
C THR A 276 15.44 2.96 -6.50
N GLU A 277 16.48 3.15 -7.31
CA GLU A 277 16.40 3.04 -8.77
C GLU A 277 15.98 1.63 -9.19
N ASP A 278 16.57 0.59 -8.60
CA ASP A 278 16.20 -0.80 -8.85
C ASP A 278 14.75 -1.08 -8.47
N TYR A 279 14.27 -0.54 -7.36
CA TYR A 279 12.86 -0.67 -6.96
C TYR A 279 11.92 -0.08 -8.01
N TRP A 280 12.19 1.14 -8.45
CA TRP A 280 11.36 1.81 -9.45
C TRP A 280 11.39 1.11 -10.80
N LYS A 281 12.56 0.59 -11.19
CA LYS A 281 12.70 -0.20 -12.42
C LYS A 281 11.82 -1.45 -12.36
N ILE A 282 11.93 -2.26 -11.29
CA ILE A 282 11.12 -3.46 -11.12
C ILE A 282 9.62 -3.13 -11.12
N ILE A 283 9.20 -2.09 -10.38
CA ILE A 283 7.79 -1.69 -10.30
C ILE A 283 7.26 -1.22 -11.67
N ASN A 284 8.05 -0.48 -12.44
CA ASN A 284 7.64 0.02 -13.75
C ASN A 284 7.64 -1.07 -14.84
N ASP A 285 8.54 -2.06 -14.73
CA ASP A 285 8.64 -3.16 -15.67
C ASP A 285 7.63 -4.30 -15.37
N ASP A 286 6.99 -4.27 -14.18
CA ASP A 286 6.00 -5.27 -13.78
C ASP A 286 4.64 -5.01 -14.42
N ASP A 287 4.18 -5.92 -15.27
CA ASP A 287 2.90 -5.85 -15.99
C ASP A 287 1.68 -6.28 -15.14
N ALA A 288 1.90 -6.66 -13.89
CA ALA A 288 0.85 -7.05 -12.96
C ALA A 288 0.09 -5.85 -12.34
N TYR A 289 0.63 -4.62 -12.47
CA TYR A 289 -0.01 -3.42 -11.95
C TYR A 289 -1.11 -2.93 -12.88
N VAL A 290 -2.34 -2.96 -12.40
CA VAL A 290 -3.52 -2.49 -13.13
C VAL A 290 -4.09 -1.21 -12.53
N GLN A 291 -4.68 -0.36 -13.37
CA GLN A 291 -5.41 0.81 -12.87
C GLN A 291 -6.69 0.36 -12.17
N PRO A 292 -7.00 0.89 -10.98
CA PRO A 292 -8.24 0.54 -10.31
C PRO A 292 -9.45 1.02 -11.11
N HIS A 293 -10.50 0.23 -11.12
CA HIS A 293 -11.79 0.66 -11.66
C HIS A 293 -12.33 1.83 -10.83
N ILE A 294 -12.89 2.83 -11.50
CA ILE A 294 -13.38 4.04 -10.81
C ILE A 294 -14.65 3.69 -10.05
N ALA A 295 -14.62 3.87 -8.73
CA ALA A 295 -15.79 3.63 -7.91
C ALA A 295 -16.99 4.52 -8.32
N PRO A 296 -18.20 3.98 -8.39
CA PRO A 296 -19.38 4.74 -8.80
C PRO A 296 -19.79 5.76 -7.73
N SER A 297 -20.56 6.75 -8.14
CA SER A 297 -21.16 7.71 -7.22
C SER A 297 -22.50 7.22 -6.70
N PHE A 298 -22.69 7.28 -5.38
CA PHE A 298 -23.92 6.93 -4.70
C PHE A 298 -24.82 8.14 -4.46
N THR A 299 -26.14 7.93 -4.37
CA THR A 299 -27.03 8.91 -3.73
C THR A 299 -26.72 8.99 -2.24
N THR A 300 -27.26 10.02 -1.55
CA THR A 300 -27.05 10.15 -0.09
C THR A 300 -27.58 8.94 0.67
N GLU A 301 -28.75 8.47 0.32
CA GLU A 301 -29.41 7.32 0.96
C GLU A 301 -28.62 6.02 0.71
N GLU A 302 -28.15 5.82 -0.51
CA GLU A 302 -27.28 4.68 -0.86
C GLU A 302 -25.94 4.73 -0.11
N ALA A 303 -25.31 5.91 -0.05
CA ALA A 303 -24.03 6.09 0.64
C ALA A 303 -24.14 5.76 2.14
N ASP A 304 -25.23 6.20 2.79
CA ASP A 304 -25.51 5.88 4.19
C ASP A 304 -25.70 4.37 4.39
N ARG A 305 -26.45 3.72 3.50
CA ARG A 305 -26.69 2.28 3.57
C ARG A 305 -25.45 1.46 3.25
N VAL A 306 -24.68 1.83 2.23
CA VAL A 306 -23.38 1.22 1.91
C VAL A 306 -22.44 1.30 3.12
N LYS A 307 -22.35 2.46 3.76
CA LYS A 307 -21.52 2.65 4.95
C LYS A 307 -21.94 1.74 6.11
N GLU A 308 -23.23 1.62 6.37
CA GLU A 308 -23.77 0.76 7.42
C GLU A 308 -23.38 -0.71 7.16
N LEU A 309 -23.79 -1.25 6.00
CA LEU A 309 -23.53 -2.63 5.61
C LEU A 309 -22.04 -2.98 5.63
N THR A 310 -21.21 -2.09 5.09
CA THR A 310 -19.76 -2.24 5.06
C THR A 310 -19.16 -2.33 6.45
N THR A 311 -19.55 -1.43 7.36
CA THR A 311 -18.98 -1.42 8.72
C THR A 311 -19.26 -2.74 9.45
N ASP A 312 -20.47 -3.26 9.31
CA ASP A 312 -20.89 -4.50 9.97
C ASP A 312 -20.20 -5.72 9.34
N LEU A 313 -20.15 -5.78 8.01
CA LEU A 313 -19.52 -6.88 7.29
C LEU A 313 -17.99 -6.90 7.46
N ASP A 314 -17.31 -5.75 7.43
CA ASP A 314 -15.87 -5.68 7.65
C ASP A 314 -15.50 -6.17 9.07
N THR A 315 -16.28 -5.76 10.07
CA THR A 315 -16.10 -6.23 11.44
C THR A 315 -16.31 -7.74 11.55
N PHE A 316 -17.38 -8.25 10.97
CA PHE A 316 -17.73 -9.66 10.96
C PHE A 316 -16.63 -10.50 10.29
N PHE A 317 -16.26 -10.17 9.06
CA PHE A 317 -15.27 -10.95 8.31
C PHE A 317 -13.88 -10.87 8.91
N THR A 318 -13.45 -9.71 9.42
CA THR A 318 -12.16 -9.60 10.11
C THR A 318 -12.06 -10.54 11.30
N GLN A 319 -13.11 -10.62 12.12
CA GLN A 319 -13.14 -11.51 13.28
C GLN A 319 -13.26 -12.99 12.92
N GLU A 320 -14.08 -13.31 11.92
CA GLU A 320 -14.23 -14.70 11.50
C GLU A 320 -12.97 -15.21 10.81
N TYR A 321 -12.33 -14.40 9.97
CA TYR A 321 -11.13 -14.80 9.24
C TYR A 321 -9.93 -15.07 10.12
N ASP A 322 -9.79 -14.39 11.26
CA ASP A 322 -8.79 -14.74 12.25
C ASP A 322 -8.90 -16.21 12.74
N LYS A 323 -10.11 -16.73 12.80
CA LYS A 323 -10.31 -18.13 13.20
C LYS A 323 -9.83 -19.10 12.13
N TYR A 324 -10.05 -18.79 10.85
CA TYR A 324 -9.57 -19.58 9.72
C TYR A 324 -8.05 -19.48 9.59
N ILE A 325 -7.48 -18.29 9.66
CA ILE A 325 -6.04 -18.07 9.57
C ILE A 325 -5.30 -18.80 10.68
N THR A 326 -5.81 -18.76 11.91
CA THR A 326 -5.22 -19.44 13.07
C THR A 326 -5.55 -20.92 13.17
N GLY A 327 -6.37 -21.47 12.27
CA GLY A 327 -6.80 -22.88 12.29
C GLY A 327 -7.81 -23.22 13.38
N LYS A 328 -8.43 -22.23 14.01
CA LYS A 328 -9.51 -22.42 14.99
C LYS A 328 -10.84 -22.78 14.33
N GLU A 329 -10.97 -22.47 13.04
CA GLU A 329 -12.12 -22.80 12.22
C GLU A 329 -11.68 -23.49 10.93
N SER A 330 -12.48 -24.49 10.47
CA SER A 330 -12.21 -25.22 9.23
C SER A 330 -12.79 -24.49 8.02
N ILE A 331 -12.05 -24.50 6.92
CA ILE A 331 -12.52 -23.96 5.64
C ILE A 331 -13.78 -24.70 5.14
N ASP A 332 -14.03 -25.91 5.61
CA ASP A 332 -15.25 -26.67 5.30
C ASP A 332 -16.52 -25.98 5.78
N ASN A 333 -16.41 -25.09 6.76
CA ASN A 333 -17.54 -24.30 7.29
C ASN A 333 -17.81 -23.01 6.51
N TRP A 334 -17.13 -22.81 5.37
CA TRP A 334 -17.29 -21.64 4.51
C TRP A 334 -18.73 -21.31 4.14
N ASP A 335 -19.51 -22.30 3.72
CA ASP A 335 -20.90 -22.06 3.29
C ASP A 335 -21.79 -21.55 4.44
N ALA A 336 -21.50 -21.99 5.67
CA ALA A 336 -22.18 -21.47 6.85
C ALA A 336 -21.79 -20.02 7.18
N LEU A 337 -20.53 -19.65 6.94
CA LEU A 337 -20.04 -18.28 7.07
C LEU A 337 -20.74 -17.37 6.06
N ILE A 338 -20.77 -17.77 4.80
CA ILE A 338 -21.40 -16.98 3.72
C ILE A 338 -22.89 -16.80 3.97
N LYS A 339 -23.58 -17.85 4.44
CA LYS A 339 -24.98 -17.73 4.82
C LYS A 339 -25.24 -16.65 5.88
N LYS A 340 -24.37 -16.54 6.88
CA LYS A 340 -24.46 -15.46 7.88
C LYS A 340 -24.25 -14.08 7.23
N ALA A 341 -23.27 -13.96 6.34
CA ALA A 341 -23.01 -12.71 5.64
C ALA A 341 -24.19 -12.31 4.72
N GLU A 342 -24.86 -13.28 4.10
CA GLU A 342 -26.10 -13.03 3.33
C GLU A 342 -27.22 -12.50 4.22
N ASP A 343 -27.41 -13.09 5.40
CA ASP A 343 -28.38 -12.62 6.39
C ASP A 343 -28.02 -11.19 6.92
N MET A 344 -26.75 -10.78 6.86
CA MET A 344 -26.27 -9.44 7.20
C MET A 344 -26.36 -8.44 6.03
N GLY A 345 -26.72 -8.87 4.82
CA GLY A 345 -26.98 -7.98 3.70
C GLY A 345 -25.83 -7.85 2.67
N VAL A 346 -24.91 -8.80 2.60
CA VAL A 346 -23.79 -8.74 1.62
C VAL A 346 -24.31 -8.64 0.18
N ARG A 347 -25.43 -9.32 -0.17
CA ARG A 347 -26.00 -9.25 -1.52
C ARG A 347 -26.66 -7.90 -1.80
N GLU A 348 -27.22 -7.25 -0.79
CA GLU A 348 -27.71 -5.88 -0.87
C GLU A 348 -26.55 -4.91 -1.15
N LEU A 349 -25.41 -5.09 -0.46
CA LEU A 349 -24.22 -4.26 -0.69
C LEU A 349 -23.72 -4.40 -2.14
N GLU A 350 -23.57 -5.62 -2.66
CA GLU A 350 -23.19 -5.87 -4.05
C GLU A 350 -24.17 -5.22 -5.04
N GLN A 351 -25.48 -5.32 -4.77
CA GLN A 351 -26.50 -4.74 -5.63
C GLN A 351 -26.40 -3.21 -5.67
N LEU A 352 -26.23 -2.54 -4.51
CA LEU A 352 -26.09 -1.08 -4.45
C LEU A 352 -24.91 -0.58 -5.28
N TRP A 353 -23.77 -1.28 -5.21
CA TRP A 353 -22.59 -0.92 -6.00
C TRP A 353 -22.82 -1.10 -7.51
N ASN A 354 -23.43 -2.21 -7.92
CA ASN A 354 -23.65 -2.49 -9.33
C ASN A 354 -24.75 -1.62 -9.93
N ASP A 355 -25.78 -1.24 -9.17
CA ASP A 355 -26.80 -0.28 -9.60
C ASP A 355 -26.20 1.13 -9.77
N ALA A 356 -25.31 1.54 -8.87
CA ALA A 356 -24.60 2.80 -8.98
C ALA A 356 -23.69 2.85 -10.21
N GLU A 357 -22.96 1.76 -10.50
CA GLU A 357 -22.14 1.61 -11.69
C GLU A 357 -22.98 1.68 -12.97
N ALA A 358 -24.09 0.95 -13.02
CA ALA A 358 -24.99 0.97 -14.17
C ALA A 358 -25.50 2.39 -14.47
N ARG A 359 -25.79 3.20 -13.42
CA ARG A 359 -26.18 4.62 -13.60
C ARG A 359 -25.03 5.48 -14.12
N ALA A 360 -23.82 5.25 -13.63
CA ALA A 360 -22.64 5.99 -14.09
C ALA A 360 -22.39 5.74 -15.57
N VAL A 361 -22.41 4.48 -16.01
CA VAL A 361 -22.27 4.09 -17.42
C VAL A 361 -23.39 4.65 -18.30
N ALA A 362 -24.64 4.67 -17.81
CA ALA A 362 -25.78 5.23 -18.54
C ALA A 362 -25.69 6.76 -18.71
N GLY A 363 -25.14 7.46 -17.71
CA GLY A 363 -24.98 8.92 -17.73
C GLY A 363 -23.83 9.43 -18.61
N THR A 364 -22.93 8.55 -19.05
CA THR A 364 -21.80 8.87 -19.93
C THR A 364 -22.10 8.72 -21.43
N LYS A 365 -23.30 8.27 -21.79
CA LYS A 365 -23.82 8.19 -23.17
C LYS A 365 -24.68 9.39 -23.51
#